data_d725ab4d2f6cc74a6c6358d712afdf4f
#
_entry.id   d725ab4d2f6cc74a6c6358d712afdf4f
#
_cell.length_a   1.000
_cell.length_b   1.000
_cell.length_c   1.000
_cell.angle_alpha   90.00
_cell.angle_beta   90.00
_cell.angle_gamma   90.00
#
_symmetry.space_group_name_H-M   'P 1'
#
loop_
_entity.id
_entity.type
_entity.pdbx_description
1 polymer ?
#
loop_
_entity_poly.entity_id
_entity_poly.type
_entity_poly.pdbx_seq_one_letter_code
_entity_poly.pdbx_strand_id
1 'polypeptide(L)'
;KNFGLSSNVGKYQDLDSFLNRPAELAHSLLEENIDAMKIWPFDFAAEKTNGQYISFEDLKKSIEPFAKIREAVGNKMDIMAELHSMWNRPQAVNICQSLEEFDLLWVEDPVFMDHLSSIGEVCRSTIAPIAVGETRGGRADYRYLLELDCLSQIIMDISWGGGISEAKKIASM
;
A
#
# COMPACT_ATOMS: atom_id res chain seq x y z
N LYS A 1 4.85 1.75 -18.85
CA LYS A 1 5.12 3.22 -18.75
C LYS A 1 6.33 3.36 -17.88
N ASN A 2 7.49 3.72 -18.44
CA ASN A 2 8.67 4.05 -17.66
C ASN A 2 8.34 5.26 -16.78
N PHE A 3 8.21 5.07 -15.50
CA PHE A 3 8.34 6.15 -14.55
C PHE A 3 9.81 6.57 -14.56
N GLY A 4 10.17 7.42 -15.51
CA GLY A 4 11.53 7.89 -15.67
C GLY A 4 11.97 8.66 -14.43
N LEU A 5 12.84 8.06 -13.65
CA LEU A 5 13.58 8.77 -12.61
C LEU A 5 14.39 9.87 -13.31
N SER A 6 13.94 11.10 -13.15
CA SER A 6 14.68 12.26 -13.63
C SER A 6 16.00 12.37 -12.86
N SER A 7 17.09 12.64 -13.58
CA SER A 7 18.43 12.83 -12.98
C SER A 7 18.58 14.09 -12.08
N ASN A 8 17.53 14.88 -11.92
CA ASN A 8 17.46 16.02 -11.03
C ASN A 8 16.54 15.69 -9.85
N VAL A 9 17.09 14.99 -8.86
CA VAL A 9 16.40 14.72 -7.60
C VAL A 9 16.29 16.02 -6.80
N GLY A 10 15.13 16.64 -6.81
CA GLY A 10 14.81 17.79 -5.97
C GLY A 10 14.49 17.36 -4.53
N LYS A 11 14.48 18.33 -3.61
CA LYS A 11 14.17 18.15 -2.17
C LYS A 11 12.83 17.42 -1.91
N TYR A 12 11.93 17.41 -2.86
CA TYR A 12 10.54 16.89 -2.76
C TYR A 12 10.26 15.71 -3.69
N GLN A 13 11.26 14.86 -3.98
CA GLN A 13 11.06 13.66 -4.77
C GLN A 13 10.94 12.44 -3.85
N ASP A 14 9.75 12.26 -3.30
CA ASP A 14 9.47 11.23 -2.28
C ASP A 14 9.71 9.81 -2.79
N LEU A 15 9.41 9.52 -4.07
CA LEU A 15 9.69 8.21 -4.68
C LEU A 15 11.18 7.85 -4.61
N ASP A 16 12.06 8.74 -5.04
CA ASP A 16 13.51 8.52 -4.92
C ASP A 16 13.92 8.42 -3.46
N SER A 17 13.34 9.26 -2.61
CA SER A 17 13.69 9.35 -1.20
C SER A 17 13.32 8.10 -0.44
N PHE A 18 12.11 7.56 -0.58
CA PHE A 18 11.74 6.35 0.16
C PHE A 18 12.47 5.09 -0.35
N LEU A 19 12.92 5.06 -1.62
CA LEU A 19 13.71 3.95 -2.14
C LEU A 19 15.18 3.99 -1.71
N ASN A 20 15.80 5.18 -1.69
CA ASN A 20 17.24 5.32 -1.53
C ASN A 20 17.64 5.92 -0.17
N ARG A 21 16.78 6.73 0.45
CA ARG A 21 17.04 7.47 1.69
C ARG A 21 15.82 7.50 2.62
N PRO A 22 15.18 6.33 2.89
CA PRO A 22 13.90 6.27 3.61
C PRO A 22 13.97 6.84 5.03
N ALA A 23 15.10 6.66 5.73
CA ALA A 23 15.32 7.20 7.06
C ALA A 23 15.35 8.74 7.06
N GLU A 24 16.04 9.35 6.10
CA GLU A 24 16.11 10.81 5.95
C GLU A 24 14.73 11.40 5.63
N LEU A 25 13.97 10.73 4.75
CA LEU A 25 12.61 11.14 4.42
C LEU A 25 11.71 11.10 5.66
N ALA A 26 11.75 10.01 6.44
CA ALA A 26 10.96 9.90 7.66
C ALA A 26 11.28 11.00 8.66
N HIS A 27 12.56 11.33 8.87
CA HIS A 27 12.95 12.45 9.72
C HIS A 27 12.45 13.80 9.20
N SER A 28 12.58 14.05 7.89
CA SER A 28 12.11 15.31 7.28
C SER A 28 10.61 15.50 7.41
N LEU A 29 9.82 14.42 7.24
CA LEU A 29 8.36 14.46 7.41
C LEU A 29 7.98 14.76 8.88
N LEU A 30 8.64 14.12 9.84
CA LEU A 30 8.40 14.40 11.27
C LEU A 30 8.74 15.84 11.66
N GLU A 31 9.77 16.44 11.09
CA GLU A 31 10.10 17.87 11.29
C GLU A 31 8.99 18.80 10.77
N GLU A 32 8.24 18.37 9.76
CA GLU A 32 7.08 19.06 9.21
C GLU A 32 5.76 18.72 9.93
N ASN A 33 5.82 17.94 11.03
CA ASN A 33 4.67 17.40 11.77
C ASN A 33 3.78 16.46 10.92
N ILE A 34 4.38 15.74 10.00
CA ILE A 34 3.75 14.66 9.24
C ILE A 34 4.23 13.35 9.86
N ASP A 35 3.33 12.65 10.53
CA ASP A 35 3.60 11.45 11.33
C ASP A 35 3.15 10.14 10.66
N ALA A 36 2.72 10.20 9.40
CA ALA A 36 2.33 9.04 8.61
C ALA A 36 2.85 9.14 7.17
N MET A 37 3.30 8.01 6.61
CA MET A 37 3.76 7.94 5.22
C MET A 37 3.35 6.64 4.55
N LYS A 38 3.00 6.71 3.25
CA LYS A 38 2.71 5.55 2.40
C LYS A 38 3.81 5.39 1.36
N ILE A 39 4.38 4.18 1.22
CA ILE A 39 5.45 3.85 0.29
C ILE A 39 5.10 2.60 -0.53
N TRP A 40 5.64 2.50 -1.76
CA TRP A 40 5.34 1.43 -2.72
C TRP A 40 6.58 0.80 -3.36
N PRO A 41 7.51 0.23 -2.55
CA PRO A 41 8.78 -0.30 -3.06
C PRO A 41 8.65 -1.62 -3.83
N PHE A 42 7.46 -2.24 -3.86
CA PHE A 42 7.21 -3.51 -4.53
C PHE A 42 6.90 -3.41 -6.03
N ASP A 43 6.54 -2.23 -6.53
CA ASP A 43 6.10 -2.02 -7.91
C ASP A 43 7.13 -2.48 -8.94
N PHE A 44 8.42 -2.18 -8.72
CA PHE A 44 9.48 -2.60 -9.63
C PHE A 44 9.60 -4.12 -9.78
N ALA A 45 9.32 -4.85 -8.70
CA ALA A 45 9.31 -6.30 -8.73
C ALA A 45 8.04 -6.83 -9.44
N ALA A 46 6.89 -6.18 -9.20
CA ALA A 46 5.65 -6.51 -9.89
C ALA A 46 5.75 -6.31 -11.41
N GLU A 47 6.32 -5.21 -11.86
CA GLU A 47 6.51 -4.91 -13.29
C GLU A 47 7.35 -5.98 -14.02
N LYS A 48 8.39 -6.51 -13.37
CA LYS A 48 9.26 -7.55 -13.96
C LYS A 48 8.50 -8.83 -14.30
N THR A 49 7.49 -9.17 -13.56
CA THR A 49 6.81 -10.49 -13.61
C THR A 49 5.32 -10.40 -13.85
N ASN A 50 4.79 -9.20 -14.09
CA ASN A 50 3.35 -8.90 -14.10
C ASN A 50 2.65 -9.41 -12.82
N GLY A 51 3.33 -9.28 -11.67
CA GLY A 51 2.83 -9.68 -10.37
C GLY A 51 2.68 -11.19 -10.14
N GLN A 52 3.22 -12.01 -11.03
CA GLN A 52 3.07 -13.47 -10.92
C GLN A 52 4.08 -14.12 -9.98
N TYR A 53 5.21 -13.46 -9.74
CA TYR A 53 6.28 -13.99 -8.90
C TYR A 53 7.15 -12.86 -8.35
N ILE A 54 7.55 -12.99 -7.08
CA ILE A 54 8.58 -12.15 -6.48
C ILE A 54 9.77 -13.04 -6.06
N SER A 55 10.99 -12.68 -6.50
CA SER A 55 12.19 -13.38 -6.06
C SER A 55 12.51 -13.05 -4.60
N PHE A 56 13.25 -13.94 -3.94
CA PHE A 56 13.72 -13.67 -2.57
C PHE A 56 14.54 -12.38 -2.48
N GLU A 57 15.36 -12.11 -3.50
CA GLU A 57 16.18 -10.90 -3.57
C GLU A 57 15.32 -9.63 -3.75
N ASP A 58 14.35 -9.66 -4.67
CA ASP A 58 13.42 -8.54 -4.87
C ASP A 58 12.55 -8.30 -3.63
N LEU A 59 12.06 -9.36 -2.98
CA LEU A 59 11.30 -9.27 -1.74
C LEU A 59 12.14 -8.58 -0.65
N LYS A 60 13.35 -9.07 -0.40
CA LYS A 60 14.27 -8.49 0.58
C LYS A 60 14.56 -7.02 0.30
N LYS A 61 14.84 -6.68 -0.96
CA LYS A 61 15.08 -5.30 -1.39
C LYS A 61 13.87 -4.40 -1.17
N SER A 62 12.67 -4.91 -1.45
CA SER A 62 11.42 -4.14 -1.27
C SER A 62 11.05 -3.93 0.20
N ILE A 63 11.45 -4.82 1.09
CA ILE A 63 11.25 -4.70 2.54
C ILE A 63 12.23 -3.72 3.19
N GLU A 64 13.44 -3.60 2.64
CA GLU A 64 14.52 -2.80 3.23
C GLU A 64 14.11 -1.35 3.62
N PRO A 65 13.31 -0.59 2.83
CA PRO A 65 12.85 0.74 3.22
C PRO A 65 12.07 0.74 4.54
N PHE A 66 11.18 -0.24 4.76
CA PHE A 66 10.41 -0.35 6.01
C PHE A 66 11.31 -0.56 7.22
N ALA A 67 12.28 -1.48 7.09
CA ALA A 67 13.26 -1.73 8.14
C ALA A 67 14.07 -0.47 8.50
N LYS A 68 14.56 0.26 7.49
CA LYS A 68 15.31 1.50 7.70
C LYS A 68 14.49 2.61 8.36
N ILE A 69 13.21 2.74 8.02
CA ILE A 69 12.32 3.72 8.66
C ILE A 69 12.11 3.32 10.13
N ARG A 70 11.79 2.06 10.41
CA ARG A 70 11.61 1.59 11.80
C ARG A 70 12.86 1.73 12.63
N GLU A 71 14.04 1.42 12.09
CA GLU A 71 15.32 1.63 12.76
C GLU A 71 15.58 3.10 13.10
N ALA A 72 15.27 4.02 12.17
CA ALA A 72 15.55 5.44 12.32
C ALA A 72 14.60 6.18 13.28
N VAL A 73 13.29 5.92 13.19
CA VAL A 73 12.26 6.72 13.88
C VAL A 73 11.33 5.89 14.77
N GLY A 74 11.44 4.56 14.75
CA GLY A 74 10.57 3.66 15.53
C GLY A 74 9.10 3.84 15.17
N ASN A 75 8.24 3.85 16.19
CA ASN A 75 6.79 4.00 16.04
C ASN A 75 6.33 5.48 16.07
N LYS A 76 7.24 6.43 15.86
CA LYS A 76 6.86 7.86 15.70
C LYS A 76 6.27 8.15 14.32
N MET A 77 6.47 7.25 13.36
CA MET A 77 5.95 7.33 12.00
C MET A 77 5.02 6.15 11.76
N ASP A 78 3.77 6.42 11.46
CA ASP A 78 2.86 5.41 10.91
C ASP A 78 3.26 5.11 9.47
N ILE A 79 3.42 3.83 9.12
CA ILE A 79 3.83 3.42 7.79
C ILE A 79 2.72 2.62 7.13
N MET A 80 2.40 2.96 5.89
CA MET A 80 1.52 2.20 5.02
C MET A 80 2.30 1.66 3.83
N ALA A 81 1.96 0.47 3.38
CA ALA A 81 2.49 -0.12 2.16
C ALA A 81 1.44 -0.09 1.06
N GLU A 82 1.78 0.40 -0.11
CA GLU A 82 0.92 0.36 -1.29
C GLU A 82 1.41 -0.73 -2.26
N LEU A 83 0.49 -1.56 -2.77
CA LEU A 83 0.79 -2.63 -3.74
C LEU A 83 0.06 -2.48 -5.08
N HIS A 84 -0.74 -1.41 -5.24
CA HIS A 84 -1.41 -0.99 -6.48
C HIS A 84 -2.19 -2.09 -7.22
N SER A 85 -2.74 -3.07 -6.50
CA SER A 85 -3.44 -4.21 -7.09
C SER A 85 -2.62 -4.98 -8.14
N MET A 86 -1.29 -4.99 -8.03
CA MET A 86 -0.40 -5.54 -9.07
C MET A 86 -0.08 -7.02 -8.88
N TRP A 87 -0.44 -7.65 -7.76
CA TRP A 87 0.02 -8.98 -7.40
C TRP A 87 -1.09 -10.03 -7.53
N ASN A 88 -0.70 -11.25 -7.91
CA ASN A 88 -1.56 -12.41 -7.76
C ASN A 88 -1.66 -12.79 -6.26
N ARG A 89 -2.71 -13.55 -5.91
CA ARG A 89 -2.99 -13.89 -4.52
C ARG A 89 -1.83 -14.55 -3.75
N PRO A 90 -1.12 -15.58 -4.28
CA PRO A 90 -0.03 -16.20 -3.55
C PRO A 90 1.11 -15.23 -3.22
N GLN A 91 1.43 -14.33 -4.15
CA GLN A 91 2.48 -13.33 -3.93
C GLN A 91 2.01 -12.23 -2.99
N ALA A 92 0.76 -11.77 -3.10
CA ALA A 92 0.16 -10.83 -2.17
C ALA A 92 0.24 -11.34 -0.72
N VAL A 93 -0.15 -12.59 -0.48
CA VAL A 93 -0.04 -13.22 0.85
C VAL A 93 1.41 -13.24 1.33
N ASN A 94 2.35 -13.68 0.50
CA ASN A 94 3.77 -13.72 0.84
C ASN A 94 4.32 -12.34 1.23
N ILE A 95 3.96 -11.30 0.46
CA ILE A 95 4.37 -9.92 0.73
C ILE A 95 3.74 -9.42 2.03
N CYS A 96 2.42 -9.56 2.22
CA CYS A 96 1.73 -9.12 3.43
C CYS A 96 2.32 -9.77 4.69
N GLN A 97 2.57 -11.09 4.67
CA GLN A 97 3.20 -11.80 5.79
C GLN A 97 4.63 -11.31 6.06
N SER A 98 5.38 -10.99 5.02
CA SER A 98 6.74 -10.46 5.16
C SER A 98 6.77 -9.03 5.74
N LEU A 99 5.65 -8.31 5.70
CA LEU A 99 5.49 -6.97 6.25
C LEU A 99 4.98 -6.95 7.69
N GLU A 100 4.55 -8.07 8.25
CA GLU A 100 3.96 -8.16 9.59
C GLU A 100 4.90 -7.68 10.70
N GLU A 101 6.20 -7.89 10.54
CA GLU A 101 7.21 -7.48 11.52
C GLU A 101 7.36 -5.96 11.68
N PHE A 102 6.84 -5.17 10.72
CA PHE A 102 7.00 -3.72 10.72
C PHE A 102 5.82 -2.96 11.35
N ASP A 103 4.80 -3.64 11.85
CA ASP A 103 3.63 -3.03 12.49
C ASP A 103 3.06 -1.88 11.65
N LEU A 104 2.64 -2.21 10.42
CA LEU A 104 2.12 -1.22 9.47
C LEU A 104 0.70 -0.80 9.85
N LEU A 105 0.36 0.46 9.57
CA LEU A 105 -1.00 0.96 9.73
C LEU A 105 -1.98 0.23 8.80
N TRP A 106 -1.56 -0.03 7.54
CA TRP A 106 -2.21 -0.97 6.61
C TRP A 106 -1.30 -1.34 5.42
N VAL A 107 -1.68 -2.42 4.73
CA VAL A 107 -1.22 -2.75 3.38
C VAL A 107 -2.39 -2.49 2.43
N GLU A 108 -2.18 -1.60 1.45
CA GLU A 108 -3.20 -1.14 0.51
C GLU A 108 -3.15 -1.93 -0.79
N ASP A 109 -4.33 -2.27 -1.30
CA ASP A 109 -4.57 -2.94 -2.58
C ASP A 109 -3.59 -4.11 -2.87
N PRO A 110 -3.47 -5.11 -1.97
CA PRO A 110 -2.42 -6.13 -2.06
C PRO A 110 -2.56 -7.07 -3.24
N VAL A 111 -3.76 -7.23 -3.80
CA VAL A 111 -4.07 -8.22 -4.81
C VAL A 111 -4.96 -7.60 -5.89
N PHE A 112 -4.94 -8.20 -7.10
CA PHE A 112 -5.88 -7.82 -8.16
C PHE A 112 -7.32 -7.74 -7.63
N MET A 113 -7.96 -6.60 -7.84
CA MET A 113 -9.28 -6.30 -7.27
C MET A 113 -10.45 -6.97 -8.00
N ASP A 114 -10.22 -7.73 -9.07
CA ASP A 114 -11.26 -8.35 -9.88
C ASP A 114 -12.06 -9.44 -9.14
N HIS A 115 -11.46 -10.05 -8.12
CA HIS A 115 -12.06 -11.14 -7.35
C HIS A 115 -12.10 -10.83 -5.85
N LEU A 116 -13.27 -10.50 -5.33
CA LEU A 116 -13.47 -10.22 -3.90
C LEU A 116 -13.06 -11.39 -2.99
N SER A 117 -13.23 -12.64 -3.43
CA SER A 117 -12.77 -13.81 -2.69
C SER A 117 -11.25 -13.80 -2.47
N SER A 118 -10.48 -13.33 -3.43
CA SER A 118 -9.01 -13.20 -3.29
C SER A 118 -8.63 -12.18 -2.22
N ILE A 119 -9.35 -11.06 -2.14
CA ILE A 119 -9.16 -10.05 -1.09
C ILE A 119 -9.42 -10.68 0.28
N GLY A 120 -10.58 -11.35 0.45
CA GLY A 120 -10.93 -12.01 1.70
C GLY A 120 -9.95 -13.12 2.11
N GLU A 121 -9.35 -13.83 1.14
CA GLU A 121 -8.32 -14.81 1.43
C GLU A 121 -7.00 -14.16 1.86
N VAL A 122 -6.57 -13.05 1.25
CA VAL A 122 -5.40 -12.29 1.69
C VAL A 122 -5.62 -11.80 3.13
N CYS A 123 -6.76 -11.15 3.41
CA CYS A 123 -7.09 -10.67 4.75
C CYS A 123 -6.98 -11.77 5.83
N ARG A 124 -7.44 -12.99 5.52
CA ARG A 124 -7.40 -14.12 6.48
C ARG A 124 -6.03 -14.78 6.57
N SER A 125 -5.10 -14.48 5.67
CA SER A 125 -3.78 -15.09 5.59
C SER A 125 -2.68 -14.27 6.25
N THR A 126 -2.99 -13.08 6.74
CA THR A 126 -2.04 -12.18 7.38
C THR A 126 -2.67 -11.48 8.58
N ILE A 127 -1.85 -11.05 9.54
CA ILE A 127 -2.27 -10.16 10.64
C ILE A 127 -2.10 -8.68 10.27
N ALA A 128 -1.43 -8.37 9.16
CA ALA A 128 -1.30 -7.00 8.69
C ALA A 128 -2.70 -6.44 8.35
N PRO A 129 -3.06 -5.23 8.82
CA PRO A 129 -4.32 -4.59 8.44
C PRO A 129 -4.37 -4.35 6.93
N ILE A 130 -5.50 -4.67 6.29
CA ILE A 130 -5.66 -4.55 4.84
C ILE A 130 -6.61 -3.40 4.51
N ALA A 131 -6.19 -2.55 3.58
CA ALA A 131 -6.98 -1.47 3.00
C ALA A 131 -7.19 -1.70 1.50
N VAL A 132 -8.38 -1.43 0.99
CA VAL A 132 -8.69 -1.57 -0.44
C VAL A 132 -9.77 -0.60 -0.88
N GLY A 133 -9.86 -0.34 -2.18
CA GLY A 133 -11.06 0.26 -2.74
C GLY A 133 -10.86 1.46 -3.66
N GLU A 134 -9.66 2.00 -3.83
CA GLU A 134 -9.42 3.20 -4.64
C GLU A 134 -9.90 3.08 -6.10
N THR A 135 -9.90 1.86 -6.64
CA THR A 135 -10.34 1.58 -8.01
C THR A 135 -11.84 1.26 -8.12
N ARG A 136 -12.58 1.30 -6.99
CA ARG A 136 -14.01 0.99 -6.95
C ARG A 136 -14.89 2.21 -7.12
N GLY A 137 -16.11 2.02 -7.63
CA GLY A 137 -17.05 3.10 -7.88
C GLY A 137 -18.49 2.76 -7.45
N GLY A 138 -19.13 3.73 -6.79
CA GLY A 138 -20.53 3.62 -6.39
C GLY A 138 -20.79 2.68 -5.20
N ARG A 139 -21.89 2.90 -4.53
CA ARG A 139 -22.28 2.18 -3.29
C ARG A 139 -22.37 0.66 -3.44
N ALA A 140 -22.71 0.17 -4.62
CA ALA A 140 -22.86 -1.27 -4.85
C ALA A 140 -21.51 -1.99 -4.67
N ASP A 141 -20.44 -1.44 -5.24
CA ASP A 141 -19.09 -2.01 -5.10
C ASP A 141 -18.59 -1.95 -3.66
N TYR A 142 -18.77 -0.79 -2.99
CA TYR A 142 -18.35 -0.62 -1.60
C TYR A 142 -19.13 -1.50 -0.62
N ARG A 143 -20.41 -1.77 -0.91
CA ARG A 143 -21.19 -2.74 -0.14
C ARG A 143 -20.53 -4.12 -0.12
N TYR A 144 -20.07 -4.60 -1.27
CA TYR A 144 -19.38 -5.90 -1.35
C TYR A 144 -18.08 -5.91 -0.55
N LEU A 145 -17.34 -4.81 -0.51
CA LEU A 145 -16.13 -4.70 0.33
C LEU A 145 -16.48 -4.76 1.82
N LEU A 146 -17.53 -4.07 2.24
CA LEU A 146 -18.00 -4.11 3.63
C LEU A 146 -18.47 -5.52 4.04
N GLU A 147 -19.09 -6.26 3.13
CA GLU A 147 -19.55 -7.64 3.38
C GLU A 147 -18.41 -8.66 3.55
N LEU A 148 -17.15 -8.30 3.20
CA LEU A 148 -15.97 -9.17 3.47
C LEU A 148 -15.65 -9.29 4.97
N ASP A 149 -16.02 -8.30 5.78
CA ASP A 149 -15.86 -8.26 7.25
C ASP A 149 -14.44 -8.59 7.73
N CYS A 150 -13.45 -8.15 6.98
CA CYS A 150 -12.03 -8.40 7.29
C CYS A 150 -11.10 -7.23 6.93
N LEU A 151 -11.64 -6.17 6.35
CA LEU A 151 -10.86 -4.99 5.96
C LEU A 151 -10.70 -4.05 7.15
N SER A 152 -9.51 -3.50 7.32
CA SER A 152 -9.26 -2.47 8.33
C SER A 152 -9.67 -1.08 7.85
N GLN A 153 -9.51 -0.82 6.55
CA GLN A 153 -9.84 0.46 5.92
C GLN A 153 -10.47 0.24 4.53
N ILE A 154 -11.37 1.13 4.16
CA ILE A 154 -11.88 1.24 2.79
C ILE A 154 -11.43 2.58 2.24
N ILE A 155 -10.64 2.52 1.17
CA ILE A 155 -10.12 3.68 0.48
C ILE A 155 -11.09 4.10 -0.63
N MET A 156 -11.31 5.40 -0.77
CA MET A 156 -12.23 5.91 -1.78
C MET A 156 -11.64 7.13 -2.48
N ASP A 157 -11.51 7.04 -3.79
CA ASP A 157 -11.27 8.21 -4.63
C ASP A 157 -12.60 8.90 -4.95
N ILE A 158 -12.76 10.13 -4.48
CA ILE A 158 -14.01 10.88 -4.63
C ILE A 158 -14.33 11.15 -6.11
N SER A 159 -13.31 11.41 -6.93
CA SER A 159 -13.49 11.68 -8.36
C SER A 159 -13.89 10.41 -9.12
N TRP A 160 -13.26 9.30 -8.80
CA TRP A 160 -13.54 7.99 -9.39
C TRP A 160 -14.85 7.38 -8.86
N GLY A 161 -15.09 7.53 -7.57
CA GLY A 161 -16.21 6.90 -6.84
C GLY A 161 -17.58 7.50 -7.06
N GLY A 162 -17.72 8.55 -7.88
CA GLY A 162 -19.03 9.15 -8.21
C GLY A 162 -19.28 10.52 -7.57
N GLY A 163 -18.23 11.20 -7.11
CA GLY A 163 -18.30 12.57 -6.58
C GLY A 163 -18.68 12.64 -5.10
N ILE A 164 -18.68 13.85 -4.56
CA ILE A 164 -18.88 14.14 -3.14
C ILE A 164 -20.19 13.55 -2.58
N SER A 165 -21.28 13.65 -3.35
CA SER A 165 -22.60 13.17 -2.89
C SER A 165 -22.63 11.65 -2.73
N GLU A 166 -21.98 10.91 -3.62
CA GLU A 166 -21.87 9.46 -3.52
C GLU A 166 -20.90 9.06 -2.40
N ALA A 167 -19.78 9.76 -2.29
CA ALA A 167 -18.79 9.56 -1.24
C ALA A 167 -19.41 9.68 0.17
N LYS A 168 -20.24 10.69 0.41
CA LYS A 168 -20.97 10.85 1.69
C LYS A 168 -21.91 9.69 1.97
N LYS A 169 -22.55 9.11 0.96
CA LYS A 169 -23.44 7.96 1.14
C LYS A 169 -22.64 6.69 1.43
N ILE A 170 -21.51 6.49 0.74
CA ILE A 170 -20.60 5.37 0.99
C ILE A 170 -20.06 5.44 2.42
N ALA A 171 -19.60 6.61 2.86
CA ALA A 171 -19.10 6.82 4.22
C ALA A 171 -20.17 6.63 5.32
N SER A 172 -21.45 6.58 4.95
CA SER A 172 -22.57 6.37 5.88
C SER A 172 -23.06 4.91 5.90
N MET A 173 -22.45 4.02 5.11
CA MET A 173 -22.80 2.60 5.06
C MET A 173 -22.18 1.85 6.23
#